data_9eedcb260498ab29269eb83f26d0cf04
#
_entry.id   9eedcb260498ab29269eb83f26d0cf04
#
_cell.length_a   1.000
_cell.length_b   1.000
_cell.length_c   1.000
_cell.angle_alpha   90.00
_cell.angle_beta   90.00
_cell.angle_gamma   90.00
#
_symmetry.space_group_name_H-M   'P 1'
#
loop_
_entity.id
_entity.type
_entity.pdbx_description
1 polymer ?
#
loop_
_entity_poly.entity_id
_entity_poly.type
_entity_poly.pdbx_seq_one_letter_code
_entity_poly.pdbx_strand_id
1 'polypeptide(L)'
;MTRMLWFALAWWCAQPALAADPPAPPAPMPESWIGVTATPYGPMLVQQGLPPPYRDYQMNRVLTPEEKKRWLQLAMPLMASMMQVDAREAINHFAVKYRAKPGLSFDEVVQSMMLRANQVNLKYVGSNPMWKDFEAVLGDTGAPRVEVFSFCDIAIGRELLKVIPEMVVFLPCRIAVMEDADRNVWVLMMDWDLTWLDLAGMQAGITPELRSGAQAIRDKMEDVMRAAAAGDL
;
A
#
# COMPACT_ATOMS: atom_id res chain seq x y z
N MET A 1 0.66 -33.79 -72.75
CA MET A 1 -0.55 -33.01 -72.44
C MET A 1 -0.43 -32.46 -71.04
N THR A 2 0.01 -31.20 -70.89
CA THR A 2 0.45 -30.55 -69.71
C THR A 2 -0.69 -29.63 -69.16
N ARG A 3 -1.21 -29.87 -67.99
CA ARG A 3 -2.17 -28.98 -67.36
C ARG A 3 -1.44 -28.12 -66.33
N MET A 4 -1.29 -26.84 -66.63
CA MET A 4 -0.84 -25.79 -65.75
C MET A 4 -1.96 -25.41 -64.77
N LEU A 5 -1.70 -25.59 -63.48
CA LEU A 5 -2.55 -25.06 -62.39
C LEU A 5 -2.00 -23.70 -61.98
N TRP A 6 -2.82 -22.68 -62.16
CA TRP A 6 -2.57 -21.30 -61.64
C TRP A 6 -2.95 -21.23 -60.17
N PHE A 7 -1.96 -20.99 -59.30
CA PHE A 7 -2.21 -20.58 -57.89
C PHE A 7 -2.37 -19.07 -57.87
N ALA A 8 -3.59 -18.60 -57.61
CA ALA A 8 -3.87 -17.23 -57.31
C ALA A 8 -3.51 -16.99 -55.82
N LEU A 9 -2.39 -16.30 -55.54
CA LEU A 9 -2.04 -15.77 -54.25
C LEU A 9 -2.89 -14.52 -53.99
N ALA A 10 -3.90 -14.68 -53.12
CA ALA A 10 -4.63 -13.57 -52.56
C ALA A 10 -3.72 -12.84 -51.56
N TRP A 11 -3.21 -11.68 -51.94
CA TRP A 11 -2.52 -10.74 -51.05
C TRP A 11 -3.60 -10.05 -50.19
N TRP A 12 -3.76 -10.51 -48.97
CA TRP A 12 -4.53 -9.82 -47.96
C TRP A 12 -3.65 -8.70 -47.40
N CYS A 13 -3.88 -7.48 -47.88
CA CYS A 13 -3.30 -6.28 -47.29
C CYS A 13 -3.83 -6.14 -45.87
N ALA A 14 -3.06 -6.56 -44.87
CA ALA A 14 -3.27 -6.18 -43.51
C ALA A 14 -3.03 -4.66 -43.41
N GLN A 15 -4.10 -3.88 -43.31
CA GLN A 15 -4.01 -2.46 -42.96
C GLN A 15 -3.44 -2.38 -41.51
N PRO A 16 -2.36 -1.61 -41.29
CA PRO A 16 -1.95 -1.35 -39.92
C PRO A 16 -3.11 -0.62 -39.21
N ALA A 17 -3.58 -1.20 -38.12
CA ALA A 17 -4.48 -0.50 -37.22
C ALA A 17 -3.80 0.80 -36.81
N LEU A 18 -4.40 1.94 -37.19
CA LEU A 18 -3.98 3.24 -36.69
C LEU A 18 -4.08 3.15 -35.16
N ALA A 19 -2.94 3.14 -34.47
CA ALA A 19 -2.90 3.28 -33.04
C ALA A 19 -3.65 4.58 -32.71
N ALA A 20 -4.70 4.48 -31.91
CA ALA A 20 -5.37 5.66 -31.39
C ALA A 20 -4.31 6.53 -30.70
N ASP A 21 -4.29 7.80 -31.04
CA ASP A 21 -3.41 8.74 -30.36
C ASP A 21 -3.58 8.60 -28.84
N PRO A 22 -2.50 8.58 -28.08
CA PRO A 22 -2.61 8.56 -26.63
C PRO A 22 -3.46 9.76 -26.19
N PRO A 23 -4.35 9.59 -25.20
CA PRO A 23 -5.17 10.68 -24.69
C PRO A 23 -4.24 11.85 -24.34
N ALA A 24 -4.65 13.06 -24.75
CA ALA A 24 -3.89 14.27 -24.42
C ALA A 24 -3.58 14.29 -22.93
N PRO A 25 -2.34 14.66 -22.53
CA PRO A 25 -2.00 14.77 -21.13
C PRO A 25 -2.98 15.73 -20.45
N PRO A 26 -3.44 15.44 -19.22
CA PRO A 26 -4.30 16.34 -18.48
C PRO A 26 -3.63 17.71 -18.41
N ALA A 27 -4.44 18.78 -18.57
CA ALA A 27 -3.94 20.13 -18.47
C ALA A 27 -3.11 20.30 -17.17
N PRO A 28 -1.96 20.97 -17.23
CA PRO A 28 -1.14 21.17 -16.02
C PRO A 28 -2.02 21.88 -14.98
N MET A 29 -2.08 21.30 -13.78
CA MET A 29 -2.75 21.97 -12.66
C MET A 29 -2.03 23.29 -12.41
N PRO A 30 -2.75 24.39 -12.14
CA PRO A 30 -2.13 25.66 -11.86
C PRO A 30 -1.18 25.50 -10.66
N GLU A 31 0.05 26.00 -10.78
CA GLU A 31 1.09 25.96 -9.75
C GLU A 31 0.65 26.59 -8.41
N SER A 32 -0.50 27.26 -8.42
CA SER A 32 -1.08 28.00 -7.29
C SER A 32 -1.78 27.15 -6.22
N TRP A 33 -1.86 25.82 -6.38
CA TRP A 33 -2.61 24.95 -5.45
C TRP A 33 -1.84 24.55 -4.21
N ILE A 34 -0.51 24.58 -4.29
CA ILE A 34 0.38 24.29 -3.16
C ILE A 34 1.33 25.47 -3.03
N GLY A 35 1.13 26.26 -2.01
CA GLY A 35 2.02 27.36 -1.64
C GLY A 35 2.89 26.98 -0.43
N VAL A 36 4.06 27.62 -0.33
CA VAL A 36 4.86 27.57 0.89
C VAL A 36 4.51 28.81 1.71
N THR A 37 3.95 28.61 2.89
CA THR A 37 3.68 29.70 3.83
C THR A 37 4.68 29.65 4.96
N ALA A 38 5.33 30.77 5.25
CA ALA A 38 6.17 30.92 6.43
C ALA A 38 5.30 30.97 7.68
N THR A 39 5.57 30.09 8.63
CA THR A 39 4.90 30.07 9.94
C THR A 39 5.94 30.25 11.03
N PRO A 40 5.53 30.58 12.28
CA PRO A 40 6.45 30.62 13.42
C PRO A 40 7.21 29.30 13.66
N TYR A 41 6.71 28.21 13.11
CA TYR A 41 7.28 26.85 13.22
C TYR A 41 8.09 26.44 11.98
N GLY A 42 8.32 27.37 11.02
CA GLY A 42 9.02 27.13 9.78
C GLY A 42 8.11 27.14 8.55
N PRO A 43 8.66 26.88 7.35
CA PRO A 43 7.89 26.84 6.12
C PRO A 43 6.95 25.64 6.11
N MET A 44 5.66 25.89 5.90
CA MET A 44 4.65 24.84 5.74
C MET A 44 4.11 24.84 4.32
N LEU A 45 3.88 23.65 3.77
CA LEU A 45 3.15 23.48 2.53
C LEU A 45 1.66 23.66 2.82
N VAL A 46 1.06 24.66 2.21
CA VAL A 46 -0.37 24.97 2.38
C VAL A 46 -1.06 24.83 1.03
N GLN A 47 -2.15 24.08 1.03
CA GLN A 47 -3.02 24.01 -0.13
C GLN A 47 -3.74 25.35 -0.28
N GLN A 48 -3.56 26.01 -1.42
CA GLN A 48 -4.23 27.26 -1.75
C GLN A 48 -5.46 26.97 -2.62
N GLY A 49 -6.64 27.10 -2.03
CA GLY A 49 -7.92 26.91 -2.71
C GLY A 49 -8.50 25.49 -2.56
N LEU A 50 -9.71 25.33 -3.06
CA LEU A 50 -10.39 24.03 -3.12
C LEU A 50 -9.89 23.28 -4.36
N PRO A 51 -9.57 22.00 -4.27
CA PRO A 51 -9.26 21.20 -5.44
C PRO A 51 -10.47 21.12 -6.39
N PRO A 52 -10.25 20.98 -7.71
CA PRO A 52 -11.35 20.74 -8.62
C PRO A 52 -12.06 19.43 -8.26
N PRO A 53 -13.33 19.27 -8.63
CA PRO A 53 -14.01 18.01 -8.43
C PRO A 53 -13.29 16.93 -9.23
N TYR A 54 -12.78 15.91 -8.50
CA TYR A 54 -12.17 14.74 -9.12
C TYR A 54 -13.25 13.79 -9.65
N ARG A 55 -12.94 13.14 -10.77
CA ARG A 55 -13.76 12.02 -11.27
C ARG A 55 -13.32 10.74 -10.59
N ASP A 56 -14.23 9.79 -10.44
CA ASP A 56 -13.91 8.45 -9.94
C ASP A 56 -12.72 7.86 -10.70
N TYR A 57 -11.78 7.27 -9.99
CA TYR A 57 -10.55 6.67 -10.51
C TYR A 57 -9.63 7.63 -11.29
N GLN A 58 -9.76 8.92 -11.10
CA GLN A 58 -8.89 9.90 -11.76
C GLN A 58 -7.52 9.89 -11.09
N MET A 59 -6.49 9.45 -11.83
CA MET A 59 -5.10 9.55 -11.39
C MET A 59 -4.65 11.00 -11.25
N ASN A 60 -3.83 11.27 -10.24
CA ASN A 60 -3.11 12.53 -10.13
C ASN A 60 -2.03 12.65 -11.22
N ARG A 61 -1.51 13.85 -11.40
CA ARG A 61 -0.41 14.08 -12.33
C ARG A 61 0.85 13.33 -11.90
N VAL A 62 1.64 12.91 -12.86
CA VAL A 62 2.97 12.34 -12.59
C VAL A 62 3.89 13.45 -12.08
N LEU A 63 4.45 13.25 -10.89
CA LEU A 63 5.46 14.15 -10.33
C LEU A 63 6.83 13.85 -10.94
N THR A 64 7.57 14.91 -11.32
CA THR A 64 8.96 14.71 -11.76
C THR A 64 9.86 14.28 -10.61
N PRO A 65 11.02 13.66 -10.90
CA PRO A 65 12.01 13.34 -9.87
C PRO A 65 12.47 14.57 -9.08
N GLU A 66 12.57 15.72 -9.75
CA GLU A 66 12.96 16.99 -9.15
C GLU A 66 11.92 17.53 -8.18
N GLU A 67 10.63 17.45 -8.53
CA GLU A 67 9.51 17.81 -7.66
C GLU A 67 9.49 16.92 -6.40
N LYS A 68 9.61 15.59 -6.58
CA LYS A 68 9.71 14.65 -5.45
C LYS A 68 10.90 14.94 -4.55
N LYS A 69 12.07 15.18 -5.15
CA LYS A 69 13.29 15.53 -4.40
C LYS A 69 13.13 16.83 -3.62
N ARG A 70 12.53 17.85 -4.23
CA ARG A 70 12.27 19.14 -3.56
C ARG A 70 11.33 18.96 -2.38
N TRP A 71 10.25 18.21 -2.57
CA TRP A 71 9.30 17.91 -1.48
C TRP A 71 9.99 17.17 -0.33
N LEU A 72 10.78 16.14 -0.62
CA LEU A 72 11.54 15.41 0.39
C LEU A 72 12.55 16.30 1.12
N GLN A 73 13.24 17.18 0.41
CA GLN A 73 14.19 18.12 1.02
C GLN A 73 13.52 19.11 1.97
N LEU A 74 12.26 19.45 1.76
CA LEU A 74 11.48 20.31 2.65
C LEU A 74 10.88 19.52 3.83
N ALA A 75 10.37 18.34 3.58
CA ALA A 75 9.66 17.53 4.58
C ALA A 75 10.62 16.77 5.52
N MET A 76 11.71 16.19 4.98
CA MET A 76 12.61 15.34 5.76
C MET A 76 13.35 16.06 6.90
N PRO A 77 13.88 17.29 6.76
CA PRO A 77 14.50 17.98 7.87
C PRO A 77 13.52 18.28 9.02
N LEU A 78 12.27 18.59 8.67
CA LEU A 78 11.23 18.80 9.66
C LEU A 78 10.93 17.50 10.42
N MET A 79 10.75 16.40 9.71
CA MET A 79 10.56 15.08 10.31
C MET A 79 11.77 14.67 11.17
N ALA A 80 12.99 14.84 10.66
CA ALA A 80 14.21 14.50 11.39
C ALA A 80 14.42 15.35 12.65
N SER A 81 14.03 16.63 12.61
CA SER A 81 14.11 17.49 13.80
C SER A 81 13.10 17.15 14.88
N MET A 82 11.96 16.56 14.49
CA MET A 82 10.92 16.11 15.42
C MET A 82 11.22 14.72 16.00
N MET A 83 11.97 13.91 15.27
CA MET A 83 12.28 12.51 15.62
C MET A 83 13.79 12.36 15.80
N GLN A 84 14.35 12.80 16.93
CA GLN A 84 15.77 12.57 17.26
C GLN A 84 16.01 11.09 17.63
N VAL A 85 15.66 10.19 16.72
CA VAL A 85 15.73 8.74 16.89
C VAL A 85 16.52 8.12 15.74
N ASP A 86 17.15 6.98 15.98
CA ASP A 86 17.82 6.23 14.91
C ASP A 86 16.79 5.59 13.94
N ALA A 87 17.27 5.08 12.81
CA ALA A 87 16.40 4.50 11.79
C ALA A 87 15.61 3.29 12.29
N ARG A 88 16.18 2.50 13.22
CA ARG A 88 15.50 1.33 13.81
C ARG A 88 14.34 1.77 14.68
N GLU A 89 14.54 2.78 15.51
CA GLU A 89 13.50 3.34 16.36
C GLU A 89 12.43 4.05 15.51
N ALA A 90 12.83 4.77 14.47
CA ALA A 90 11.88 5.40 13.55
C ALA A 90 10.96 4.36 12.90
N ILE A 91 11.48 3.24 12.40
CA ILE A 91 10.68 2.14 11.84
C ILE A 91 9.80 1.50 12.91
N ASN A 92 10.28 1.39 14.15
CA ASN A 92 9.49 0.85 15.25
C ASN A 92 8.23 1.67 15.53
N HIS A 93 8.27 3.00 15.34
CA HIS A 93 7.09 3.87 15.48
C HIS A 93 6.04 3.64 14.38
N PHE A 94 6.42 3.12 13.22
CA PHE A 94 5.50 2.77 12.14
C PHE A 94 5.00 1.33 12.19
N ALA A 95 5.30 0.59 13.25
CA ALA A 95 4.95 -0.82 13.37
C ALA A 95 4.00 -1.06 14.56
N VAL A 96 2.83 -1.63 14.28
CA VAL A 96 2.04 -2.33 15.30
C VAL A 96 2.58 -3.76 15.38
N LYS A 97 2.89 -4.23 16.58
CA LYS A 97 3.45 -5.58 16.77
C LYS A 97 2.94 -6.25 18.05
N TYR A 98 2.68 -7.54 17.94
CA TYR A 98 2.28 -8.39 19.04
C TYR A 98 3.17 -9.62 19.09
N ARG A 99 3.71 -9.92 20.26
CA ARG A 99 4.41 -11.18 20.51
C ARG A 99 3.39 -12.27 20.76
N ALA A 100 3.54 -13.41 20.09
CA ALA A 100 2.72 -14.58 20.35
C ALA A 100 2.92 -15.08 21.78
N LYS A 101 1.87 -15.65 22.36
CA LYS A 101 1.98 -16.32 23.67
C LYS A 101 3.08 -17.38 23.63
N PRO A 102 3.86 -17.53 24.70
CA PRO A 102 4.88 -18.56 24.77
C PRO A 102 4.29 -19.96 24.52
N GLY A 103 5.00 -20.73 23.70
CA GLY A 103 4.60 -22.09 23.35
C GLY A 103 3.76 -22.22 22.08
N LEU A 104 3.25 -21.13 21.52
CA LEU A 104 2.61 -21.16 20.20
C LEU A 104 3.65 -21.29 19.09
N SER A 105 3.42 -22.25 18.21
CA SER A 105 4.21 -22.40 17.00
C SER A 105 3.83 -21.34 15.95
N PHE A 106 4.70 -21.11 14.97
CA PHE A 106 4.41 -20.25 13.83
C PHE A 106 3.12 -20.63 13.11
N ASP A 107 2.90 -21.94 12.92
CA ASP A 107 1.73 -22.44 12.18
C ASP A 107 0.42 -22.24 12.96
N GLU A 108 0.44 -22.39 14.28
CA GLU A 108 -0.73 -22.10 15.13
C GLU A 108 -1.08 -20.59 15.11
N VAL A 109 -0.07 -19.72 15.14
CA VAL A 109 -0.28 -18.28 14.99
C VAL A 109 -0.91 -17.94 13.64
N VAL A 110 -0.41 -18.53 12.56
CA VAL A 110 -0.98 -18.35 11.21
C VAL A 110 -2.40 -18.90 11.12
N GLN A 111 -2.66 -20.07 11.71
CA GLN A 111 -3.99 -20.66 11.71
C GLN A 111 -5.01 -19.77 12.44
N SER A 112 -4.68 -19.27 13.63
CA SER A 112 -5.52 -18.34 14.39
C SER A 112 -5.77 -17.05 13.61
N MET A 113 -4.73 -16.50 12.97
CA MET A 113 -4.84 -15.33 12.10
C MET A 113 -5.86 -15.55 10.97
N MET A 114 -5.75 -16.67 10.26
CA MET A 114 -6.62 -16.97 9.12
C MET A 114 -8.08 -17.20 9.55
N LEU A 115 -8.30 -17.87 10.67
CA LEU A 115 -9.63 -18.08 11.23
C LEU A 115 -10.27 -16.75 11.63
N ARG A 116 -9.53 -15.91 12.33
CA ARG A 116 -10.05 -14.60 12.75
C ARG A 116 -10.32 -13.69 11.56
N ALA A 117 -9.44 -13.65 10.56
CA ALA A 117 -9.67 -12.89 9.33
C ALA A 117 -10.99 -13.30 8.64
N ASN A 118 -11.30 -14.60 8.57
CA ASN A 118 -12.56 -15.09 8.06
C ASN A 118 -13.76 -14.61 8.90
N GLN A 119 -13.66 -14.67 10.24
CA GLN A 119 -14.74 -14.23 11.13
C GLN A 119 -15.08 -12.74 10.97
N VAL A 120 -14.08 -11.89 10.71
CA VAL A 120 -14.28 -10.44 10.53
C VAL A 120 -14.46 -10.03 9.07
N ASN A 121 -14.66 -10.98 8.14
CA ASN A 121 -14.84 -10.76 6.71
C ASN A 121 -13.69 -10.00 6.05
N LEU A 122 -12.45 -10.27 6.44
CA LEU A 122 -11.28 -9.86 5.70
C LEU A 122 -10.88 -10.96 4.73
N LYS A 123 -10.92 -10.64 3.43
CA LYS A 123 -10.55 -11.60 2.39
C LYS A 123 -9.05 -11.80 2.34
N TYR A 124 -8.60 -13.02 2.55
CA TYR A 124 -7.23 -13.41 2.22
C TYR A 124 -7.00 -13.38 0.71
N VAL A 125 -5.91 -12.73 0.26
CA VAL A 125 -5.59 -12.55 -1.16
C VAL A 125 -4.23 -13.12 -1.57
N GLY A 126 -3.46 -13.64 -0.62
CA GLY A 126 -2.19 -14.32 -0.88
C GLY A 126 -1.15 -14.11 0.21
N SER A 127 -0.09 -14.90 0.16
CA SER A 127 1.08 -14.73 1.04
C SER A 127 2.39 -14.85 0.27
N ASN A 128 3.44 -14.33 0.90
CA ASN A 128 4.81 -14.45 0.46
C ASN A 128 5.66 -15.08 1.59
N PRO A 129 6.02 -16.37 1.49
CA PRO A 129 6.89 -17.05 2.45
C PRO A 129 8.37 -16.70 2.18
N MET A 130 8.81 -15.51 2.57
CA MET A 130 10.15 -14.96 2.27
C MET A 130 11.29 -15.88 2.74
N TRP A 131 11.10 -16.63 3.83
CA TRP A 131 12.10 -17.57 4.31
C TRP A 131 12.47 -18.66 3.31
N LYS A 132 11.52 -19.07 2.44
CA LYS A 132 11.79 -20.02 1.34
C LYS A 132 12.66 -19.40 0.26
N ASP A 133 12.47 -18.10 0.00
CA ASP A 133 13.31 -17.38 -0.96
C ASP A 133 14.72 -17.20 -0.42
N PHE A 134 14.90 -16.98 0.88
CA PHE A 134 16.23 -16.93 1.53
C PHE A 134 16.96 -18.26 1.36
N GLU A 135 16.26 -19.37 1.59
CA GLU A 135 16.82 -20.69 1.38
C GLU A 135 17.16 -20.94 -0.11
N ALA A 136 16.22 -20.69 -1.01
CA ALA A 136 16.35 -21.00 -2.45
C ALA A 136 17.39 -20.13 -3.16
N VAL A 137 17.48 -18.85 -2.83
CA VAL A 137 18.34 -17.87 -3.52
C VAL A 137 19.69 -17.69 -2.82
N LEU A 138 19.71 -17.70 -1.49
CA LEU A 138 20.91 -17.42 -0.71
C LEU A 138 21.52 -18.67 -0.07
N GLY A 139 20.84 -19.81 -0.10
CA GLY A 139 21.25 -21.02 0.60
C GLY A 139 21.16 -20.90 2.12
N ASP A 140 20.45 -19.89 2.64
CA ASP A 140 20.33 -19.64 4.06
C ASP A 140 19.22 -20.50 4.68
N THR A 141 19.58 -21.70 5.12
CA THR A 141 18.66 -22.63 5.81
C THR A 141 18.48 -22.28 7.29
N GLY A 142 19.28 -21.35 7.82
CA GLY A 142 19.25 -20.90 9.22
C GLY A 142 18.40 -19.66 9.46
N ALA A 143 17.94 -19.01 8.41
CA ALA A 143 17.13 -17.80 8.51
C ALA A 143 15.88 -18.00 9.39
N PRO A 144 15.54 -17.02 10.23
CA PRO A 144 14.25 -17.03 10.92
C PRO A 144 13.09 -17.11 9.92
N ARG A 145 12.06 -17.85 10.29
CA ARG A 145 10.86 -17.95 9.45
C ARG A 145 10.16 -16.60 9.40
N VAL A 146 9.87 -16.11 8.19
CA VAL A 146 9.11 -14.89 7.95
C VAL A 146 8.20 -15.07 6.76
N GLU A 147 6.93 -14.72 6.93
CA GLU A 147 5.93 -14.79 5.88
C GLU A 147 5.00 -13.58 5.97
N VAL A 148 4.69 -12.97 4.82
CA VAL A 148 3.81 -11.80 4.73
C VAL A 148 2.48 -12.24 4.14
N PHE A 149 1.40 -12.01 4.87
CA PHE A 149 0.03 -12.34 4.49
C PHE A 149 -0.71 -11.08 4.08
N SER A 150 -1.50 -11.19 3.03
CA SER A 150 -2.23 -10.07 2.43
C SER A 150 -3.72 -10.26 2.59
N PHE A 151 -4.40 -9.22 3.06
CA PHE A 151 -5.84 -9.19 3.30
C PHE A 151 -6.46 -7.96 2.66
N CYS A 152 -7.73 -8.03 2.29
CA CYS A 152 -8.45 -6.92 1.68
C CYS A 152 -9.92 -6.91 2.09
N ASP A 153 -10.43 -5.73 2.46
CA ASP A 153 -11.86 -5.44 2.41
C ASP A 153 -12.17 -4.87 1.03
N ILE A 154 -12.78 -5.69 0.18
CA ILE A 154 -12.97 -5.38 -1.24
C ILE A 154 -13.88 -4.17 -1.44
N ALA A 155 -14.92 -4.03 -0.60
CA ALA A 155 -15.89 -2.95 -0.73
C ALA A 155 -15.25 -1.58 -0.43
N ILE A 156 -14.61 -1.47 0.72
CA ILE A 156 -13.94 -0.23 1.14
C ILE A 156 -12.72 0.06 0.25
N GLY A 157 -11.94 -0.96 -0.10
CA GLY A 157 -10.80 -0.81 -1.01
C GLY A 157 -11.23 -0.21 -2.36
N ARG A 158 -12.35 -0.66 -2.93
CA ARG A 158 -12.90 -0.09 -4.16
C ARG A 158 -13.27 1.40 -4.00
N GLU A 159 -13.95 1.76 -2.92
CA GLU A 159 -14.37 3.15 -2.70
C GLU A 159 -13.15 4.08 -2.47
N LEU A 160 -12.12 3.60 -1.76
CA LEU A 160 -10.85 4.33 -1.62
C LEU A 160 -10.19 4.59 -2.98
N LEU A 161 -10.13 3.58 -3.86
CA LEU A 161 -9.52 3.71 -5.19
C LEU A 161 -10.31 4.63 -6.13
N LYS A 162 -11.62 4.79 -5.94
CA LYS A 162 -12.39 5.79 -6.70
C LYS A 162 -11.93 7.21 -6.38
N VAL A 163 -11.66 7.49 -5.12
CA VAL A 163 -11.29 8.84 -4.63
C VAL A 163 -9.79 9.09 -4.83
N ILE A 164 -8.95 8.12 -4.49
CA ILE A 164 -7.48 8.21 -4.55
C ILE A 164 -6.93 6.91 -5.17
N PRO A 165 -6.84 6.81 -6.51
CA PRO A 165 -6.34 5.60 -7.17
C PRO A 165 -4.93 5.19 -6.73
N GLU A 166 -4.09 6.16 -6.35
CA GLU A 166 -2.73 5.92 -5.86
C GLU A 166 -2.69 5.12 -4.56
N MET A 167 -3.82 5.02 -3.83
CA MET A 167 -3.91 4.14 -2.65
C MET A 167 -3.64 2.67 -2.97
N VAL A 168 -3.66 2.29 -4.25
CA VAL A 168 -3.27 0.93 -4.68
C VAL A 168 -1.87 0.52 -4.19
N VAL A 169 -0.96 1.47 -3.98
CA VAL A 169 0.41 1.17 -3.48
C VAL A 169 0.42 0.67 -2.03
N PHE A 170 -0.65 0.94 -1.27
CA PHE A 170 -0.83 0.49 0.11
C PHE A 170 -1.72 -0.76 0.22
N LEU A 171 -2.39 -1.15 -0.88
CA LEU A 171 -3.23 -2.33 -0.94
C LEU A 171 -2.48 -3.53 -1.54
N PRO A 172 -2.80 -4.75 -1.13
CA PRO A 172 -3.64 -5.12 0.01
C PRO A 172 -2.98 -4.82 1.36
N CYS A 173 -3.78 -4.74 2.43
CA CYS A 173 -3.25 -4.64 3.80
C CYS A 173 -2.44 -5.89 4.13
N ARG A 174 -1.34 -5.74 4.84
CA ARG A 174 -0.39 -6.83 5.10
C ARG A 174 -0.16 -7.04 6.58
N ILE A 175 -0.15 -8.32 6.98
CA ILE A 175 0.32 -8.78 8.29
C ILE A 175 1.52 -9.68 8.04
N ALA A 176 2.64 -9.39 8.68
CA ALA A 176 3.80 -10.27 8.70
C ALA A 176 3.75 -11.14 9.96
N VAL A 177 4.04 -12.43 9.82
CA VAL A 177 4.37 -13.32 10.92
C VAL A 177 5.84 -13.66 10.79
N MET A 178 6.61 -13.47 11.86
CA MET A 178 8.06 -13.74 11.83
C MET A 178 8.58 -14.24 13.15
N GLU A 179 9.65 -15.01 13.10
CA GLU A 179 10.46 -15.37 14.25
C GLU A 179 11.55 -14.32 14.49
N ASP A 180 11.82 -14.01 15.76
CA ASP A 180 12.98 -13.20 16.13
C ASP A 180 14.24 -14.06 16.30
N ALA A 181 15.34 -13.45 16.74
CA ALA A 181 16.61 -14.12 17.00
C ALA A 181 16.49 -15.24 18.04
N ASP A 182 15.56 -15.14 18.98
CA ASP A 182 15.29 -16.10 20.03
C ASP A 182 14.18 -17.10 19.66
N ARG A 183 13.77 -17.12 18.39
CA ARG A 183 12.68 -17.95 17.85
C ARG A 183 11.30 -17.67 18.45
N ASN A 184 11.10 -16.49 19.05
CA ASN A 184 9.77 -16.06 19.43
C ASN A 184 9.01 -15.62 18.19
N VAL A 185 7.74 -15.96 18.13
CA VAL A 185 6.87 -15.58 17.01
C VAL A 185 6.25 -14.21 17.28
N TRP A 186 6.29 -13.36 16.26
CA TRP A 186 5.75 -12.00 16.26
C TRP A 186 4.77 -11.83 15.11
N VAL A 187 3.75 -11.02 15.36
CA VAL A 187 2.77 -10.60 14.37
C VAL A 187 2.90 -9.08 14.21
N LEU A 188 3.14 -8.60 12.99
CA LEU A 188 3.45 -7.21 12.72
C LEU A 188 2.63 -6.68 11.54
N MET A 189 2.26 -5.40 11.61
CA MET A 189 1.76 -4.66 10.43
C MET A 189 2.29 -3.22 10.48
N MET A 190 2.20 -2.53 9.35
CA MET A 190 2.42 -1.09 9.33
C MET A 190 1.28 -0.39 10.08
N ASP A 191 1.63 0.48 11.01
CA ASP A 191 0.65 1.37 11.64
C ASP A 191 0.24 2.48 10.66
N TRP A 192 -1.01 2.48 10.29
CA TRP A 192 -1.61 3.48 9.44
C TRP A 192 -2.80 4.12 10.15
N ASP A 193 -2.49 4.65 11.34
CA ASP A 193 -3.44 5.45 12.09
C ASP A 193 -3.91 6.63 11.24
N LEU A 194 -5.22 6.77 11.08
CA LEU A 194 -5.83 7.81 10.24
C LEU A 194 -5.73 9.22 10.85
N THR A 195 -5.29 9.34 12.09
CA THR A 195 -5.13 10.65 12.74
C THR A 195 -4.10 11.53 12.01
N TRP A 196 -3.10 10.94 11.34
CA TRP A 196 -2.18 11.71 10.53
C TRP A 196 -2.85 12.37 9.31
N LEU A 197 -3.93 11.78 8.77
CA LEU A 197 -4.74 12.39 7.70
C LEU A 197 -5.45 13.65 8.20
N ASP A 198 -5.89 13.65 9.46
CA ASP A 198 -6.54 14.80 10.08
C ASP A 198 -5.56 15.95 10.29
N LEU A 199 -4.35 15.63 10.77
CA LEU A 199 -3.29 16.62 11.02
C LEU A 199 -2.79 17.26 9.72
N ALA A 200 -2.79 16.51 8.61
CA ALA A 200 -2.30 16.99 7.33
C ALA A 200 -3.32 17.85 6.55
N GLY A 201 -4.55 18.06 7.08
CA GLY A 201 -5.61 18.75 6.36
C GLY A 201 -6.04 18.04 5.07
N MET A 202 -5.70 16.76 4.93
CA MET A 202 -5.91 15.95 3.73
C MET A 202 -7.35 15.45 3.56
N GLN A 203 -8.32 16.10 4.21
CA GLN A 203 -9.71 15.64 4.18
C GLN A 203 -10.45 15.91 2.86
N ALA A 204 -9.84 16.62 1.92
CA ALA A 204 -10.47 16.93 0.66
C ALA A 204 -10.73 15.65 -0.15
N GLY A 205 -12.01 15.29 -0.29
CA GLY A 205 -12.48 14.13 -1.07
C GLY A 205 -12.72 12.84 -0.28
N ILE A 206 -12.33 12.77 1.00
CA ILE A 206 -12.64 11.60 1.84
C ILE A 206 -13.93 11.89 2.62
N THR A 207 -15.00 11.15 2.32
CA THR A 207 -16.26 11.28 3.07
C THR A 207 -16.12 10.69 4.48
N PRO A 208 -16.97 11.13 5.44
CA PRO A 208 -16.99 10.53 6.79
C PRO A 208 -17.22 9.01 6.77
N GLU A 209 -18.03 8.51 5.84
CA GLU A 209 -18.34 7.09 5.67
C GLU A 209 -17.08 6.32 5.20
N LEU A 210 -16.36 6.88 4.22
CA LEU A 210 -15.13 6.26 3.70
C LEU A 210 -14.05 6.25 4.78
N ARG A 211 -13.94 7.34 5.55
CA ARG A 211 -13.03 7.42 6.69
C ARG A 211 -13.37 6.38 7.76
N SER A 212 -14.64 6.28 8.13
CA SER A 212 -15.11 5.26 9.08
C SER A 212 -14.85 3.84 8.55
N GLY A 213 -15.06 3.61 7.26
CA GLY A 213 -14.74 2.33 6.62
C GLY A 213 -13.25 1.99 6.68
N ALA A 214 -12.37 2.95 6.40
CA ALA A 214 -10.93 2.75 6.51
C ALA A 214 -10.50 2.46 7.96
N GLN A 215 -11.06 3.17 8.94
CA GLN A 215 -10.83 2.89 10.36
C GLN A 215 -11.29 1.48 10.74
N ALA A 216 -12.46 1.06 10.26
CA ALA A 216 -12.97 -0.28 10.50
C ALA A 216 -12.06 -1.38 9.94
N ILE A 217 -11.39 -1.15 8.80
CA ILE A 217 -10.38 -2.09 8.29
C ILE A 217 -9.19 -2.17 9.25
N ARG A 218 -8.67 -1.03 9.69
CA ARG A 218 -7.56 -0.99 10.66
C ARG A 218 -7.89 -1.77 11.93
N ASP A 219 -9.08 -1.54 12.49
CA ASP A 219 -9.54 -2.20 13.72
C ASP A 219 -9.68 -3.72 13.52
N LYS A 220 -10.23 -4.15 12.37
CA LYS A 220 -10.30 -5.58 12.00
C LYS A 220 -8.91 -6.20 11.86
N MET A 221 -7.97 -5.50 11.22
CA MET A 221 -6.60 -5.99 11.05
C MET A 221 -5.91 -6.14 12.40
N GLU A 222 -6.07 -5.17 13.31
CA GLU A 222 -5.51 -5.24 14.65
C GLU A 222 -6.15 -6.37 15.48
N ASP A 223 -7.46 -6.57 15.37
CA ASP A 223 -8.18 -7.69 16.01
C ASP A 223 -7.65 -9.06 15.52
N VAL A 224 -7.42 -9.20 14.22
CA VAL A 224 -6.79 -10.38 13.62
C VAL A 224 -5.40 -10.63 14.18
N MET A 225 -4.58 -9.59 14.33
CA MET A 225 -3.24 -9.71 14.91
C MET A 225 -3.27 -10.13 16.38
N ARG A 226 -4.18 -9.58 17.17
CA ARG A 226 -4.35 -9.93 18.58
C ARG A 226 -4.78 -11.38 18.75
N ALA A 227 -5.76 -11.83 17.97
CA ALA A 227 -6.23 -13.22 17.96
C ALA A 227 -5.09 -14.17 17.55
N ALA A 228 -4.33 -13.84 16.51
CA ALA A 228 -3.16 -14.60 16.07
C ALA A 228 -2.12 -14.74 17.20
N ALA A 229 -1.76 -13.64 17.84
CA ALA A 229 -0.78 -13.64 18.92
C ALA A 229 -1.29 -14.35 20.19
N ALA A 230 -2.59 -14.40 20.41
CA ALA A 230 -3.22 -15.11 21.51
C ALA A 230 -3.38 -16.62 21.24
N GLY A 231 -3.32 -17.07 19.98
CA GLY A 231 -3.63 -18.44 19.59
C GLY A 231 -5.13 -18.77 19.74
N ASP A 232 -5.99 -17.78 19.51
CA ASP A 232 -7.43 -17.96 19.63
C ASP A 232 -7.93 -18.71 18.39
N LEU A 233 -8.31 -19.98 18.58
CA LEU A 233 -8.86 -20.88 17.56
C LEU A 233 -10.37 -20.97 17.62
#